data_e8ebf12e9c2bbdb85695672a1e4d596f
#
_entry.id   e8ebf12e9c2bbdb85695672a1e4d596f
#
_cell.length_a   1.000
_cell.length_b   1.000
_cell.length_c   1.000
_cell.angle_alpha   90.00
_cell.angle_beta   90.00
_cell.angle_gamma   90.00
#
_symmetry.space_group_name_H-M   'P 1'
#
loop_
_entity.id
_entity.type
_entity.pdbx_description
1 polymer ?
#
loop_
_entity_poly.entity_id
_entity_poly.type
_entity_poly.pdbx_seq_one_letter_code
_entity_poly.pdbx_strand_id
1 'polypeptide(L)'
;MRLAENEAWARLAAFHHGILCTVHAERGVDAVPVTYVVDDDGYLGVPVDRVKPKASPRLQREQNLEADPRATLLVEHWDRDDWSQLWWVRAELRWQGVAAAGRASALAAQLADHFLQYRDQPFDRVLVLRVGRVTGWAAS
;
A
#
# COMPACT_ATOMS: atom_id res chain seq x y z
N MET A 1 -1.84 -10.43 20.77
CA MET A 1 -2.42 -9.29 21.52
C MET A 1 -2.69 -8.14 20.56
N ARG A 2 -3.83 -7.54 20.68
CA ARG A 2 -4.20 -6.41 19.79
C ARG A 2 -3.25 -5.23 20.00
N LEU A 3 -2.75 -4.66 18.92
CA LEU A 3 -1.91 -3.47 18.99
C LEU A 3 -2.75 -2.23 19.26
N ALA A 4 -2.20 -1.27 20.00
CA ALA A 4 -2.75 0.06 20.08
C ALA A 4 -2.71 0.72 18.70
N GLU A 5 -3.63 1.63 18.41
CA GLU A 5 -3.75 2.25 17.09
C GLU A 5 -2.46 2.97 16.67
N ASN A 6 -1.84 3.72 17.60
CA ASN A 6 -0.58 4.41 17.32
C ASN A 6 0.57 3.45 17.01
N GLU A 7 0.60 2.28 17.64
CA GLU A 7 1.61 1.25 17.34
C GLU A 7 1.38 0.64 15.96
N ALA A 8 0.12 0.37 15.61
CA ALA A 8 -0.23 -0.15 14.29
C ALA A 8 0.17 0.84 13.19
N TRP A 9 -0.12 2.14 13.39
CA TRP A 9 0.29 3.20 12.47
C TRP A 9 1.82 3.28 12.34
N ALA A 10 2.55 3.19 13.45
CA ALA A 10 4.01 3.24 13.42
C ALA A 10 4.61 2.10 12.60
N ARG A 11 4.06 0.91 12.72
CA ARG A 11 4.50 -0.26 11.94
C ARG A 11 4.14 -0.10 10.46
N LEU A 12 2.95 0.40 10.16
CA LEU A 12 2.56 0.69 8.77
C LEU A 12 3.54 1.68 8.13
N ALA A 13 3.86 2.76 8.81
CA ALA A 13 4.74 3.81 8.30
C ALA A 13 6.21 3.35 8.18
N ALA A 14 6.65 2.43 9.02
CA ALA A 14 8.04 1.95 9.05
C ALA A 14 8.33 0.87 8.00
N PHE A 15 7.32 0.17 7.51
CA PHE A 15 7.46 -0.86 6.49
C PHE A 15 7.03 -0.31 5.15
N HIS A 16 7.55 -0.89 4.07
CA HIS A 16 7.37 -0.34 2.72
C HIS A 16 7.01 -1.42 1.70
N HIS A 17 6.60 -2.60 2.16
CA HIS A 17 6.18 -3.71 1.31
C HIS A 17 5.02 -4.45 1.98
N GLY A 18 3.97 -4.71 1.22
CA GLY A 18 2.81 -5.39 1.73
C GLY A 18 1.95 -5.97 0.63
N ILE A 19 0.79 -6.48 1.00
CA ILE A 19 -0.19 -7.04 0.06
C ILE A 19 -1.35 -6.07 -0.06
N LEU A 20 -1.57 -5.57 -1.27
CA LEU A 20 -2.70 -4.70 -1.58
C LEU A 20 -3.86 -5.56 -2.07
N CYS A 21 -5.00 -5.42 -1.41
CA CYS A 21 -6.24 -6.12 -1.76
C CYS A 21 -7.24 -5.11 -2.33
N THR A 22 -7.78 -5.42 -3.51
CA THR A 22 -8.81 -4.62 -4.18
C THR A 22 -9.99 -5.50 -4.55
N VAL A 23 -11.15 -4.90 -4.81
CA VAL A 23 -12.37 -5.63 -5.12
C VAL A 23 -12.50 -5.80 -6.63
N HIS A 24 -12.52 -7.06 -7.07
CA HIS A 24 -12.82 -7.40 -8.46
C HIS A 24 -14.30 -7.71 -8.59
N ALA A 25 -14.95 -7.15 -9.61
CA ALA A 25 -16.41 -7.26 -9.78
C ALA A 25 -16.89 -8.72 -9.88
N GLU A 26 -16.07 -9.61 -10.41
CA GLU A 26 -16.45 -11.01 -10.62
C GLU A 26 -15.73 -11.98 -9.68
N ARG A 27 -14.42 -11.78 -9.45
CA ARG A 27 -13.62 -12.73 -8.67
C ARG A 27 -13.67 -12.50 -7.15
N GLY A 28 -14.17 -11.36 -6.71
CA GLY A 28 -14.18 -10.99 -5.31
C GLY A 28 -12.96 -10.16 -4.92
N VAL A 29 -11.93 -10.76 -4.34
CA VAL A 29 -10.75 -10.03 -3.89
C VAL A 29 -9.53 -10.41 -4.72
N ASP A 30 -8.89 -9.40 -5.32
CA ASP A 30 -7.56 -9.53 -5.91
C ASP A 30 -6.54 -9.09 -4.86
N ALA A 31 -5.45 -9.85 -4.73
CA ALA A 31 -4.37 -9.55 -3.80
C ALA A 31 -3.04 -9.58 -4.54
N VAL A 32 -2.21 -8.54 -4.36
CA VAL A 32 -0.94 -8.41 -5.06
C VAL A 32 0.10 -7.75 -4.14
N PRO A 33 1.36 -8.22 -4.17
CA PRO A 33 2.42 -7.55 -3.42
C PRO A 33 2.73 -6.19 -4.05
N VAL A 34 2.94 -5.21 -3.19
CA VAL A 34 3.27 -3.83 -3.60
C VAL A 34 4.32 -3.25 -2.67
N THR A 35 5.07 -2.27 -3.18
CA THR A 35 5.82 -1.34 -2.35
C THR A 35 4.92 -0.15 -2.07
N TYR A 36 5.18 0.56 -0.98
CA TYR A 36 4.38 1.74 -0.62
C TYR A 36 5.15 2.67 0.31
N VAL A 37 4.67 3.89 0.41
CA VAL A 37 5.05 4.84 1.45
C VAL A 37 3.79 5.48 2.03
N VAL A 38 3.89 6.01 3.24
CA VAL A 38 2.81 6.75 3.91
C VAL A 38 3.32 8.15 4.23
N ASP A 39 2.53 9.19 3.95
CA ASP A 39 2.89 10.54 4.33
C ASP A 39 2.32 10.91 5.71
N ASP A 40 2.68 12.11 6.19
CA ASP A 40 2.27 12.58 7.53
C ASP A 40 0.78 12.95 7.60
N ASP A 41 0.12 13.11 6.45
CA ASP A 41 -1.29 13.49 6.37
C ASP A 41 -2.23 12.28 6.26
N GLY A 42 -1.68 11.07 6.30
CA GLY A 42 -2.47 9.85 6.27
C GLY A 42 -2.81 9.35 4.87
N TYR A 43 -1.96 9.65 3.89
CA TYR A 43 -2.09 9.13 2.54
C TYR A 43 -0.99 8.13 2.24
N LEU A 44 -1.35 7.11 1.48
CA LEU A 44 -0.46 6.02 1.11
C LEU A 44 -0.29 6.03 -0.40
N GLY A 45 0.96 5.93 -0.86
CA GLY A 45 1.31 5.90 -2.27
C GLY A 45 1.80 4.54 -2.70
N VAL A 46 1.22 4.03 -3.79
CA VAL A 46 1.63 2.77 -4.42
C VAL A 46 2.07 3.09 -5.86
N PRO A 47 3.32 2.82 -6.22
CA PRO A 47 3.79 3.13 -7.56
C PRO A 47 3.24 2.13 -8.59
N VAL A 48 2.97 2.64 -9.79
CA VAL A 48 2.70 1.81 -10.96
C VAL A 48 3.99 1.77 -11.78
N ASP A 49 4.69 0.66 -11.69
CA ASP A 49 6.03 0.49 -12.24
C ASP A 49 6.00 0.54 -13.77
N ARG A 50 6.92 1.33 -14.34
CA ARG A 50 7.12 1.50 -15.78
C ARG A 50 8.06 0.44 -16.36
N VAL A 51 8.90 -0.16 -15.50
CA VAL A 51 9.99 -1.03 -15.92
C VAL A 51 9.50 -2.39 -16.41
N LYS A 52 8.40 -2.89 -15.86
CA LYS A 52 7.87 -4.21 -16.22
C LYS A 52 6.95 -4.12 -17.42
N PRO A 53 7.08 -5.04 -18.42
CA PRO A 53 6.13 -5.12 -19.51
C PRO A 53 4.71 -5.34 -18.98
N LYS A 54 3.75 -4.62 -19.54
CA LYS A 54 2.34 -4.72 -19.16
C LYS A 54 1.51 -5.09 -20.39
N ALA A 55 0.54 -5.97 -20.20
CA ALA A 55 -0.41 -6.34 -21.25
C ALA A 55 -1.36 -5.17 -21.58
N SER A 56 -1.53 -4.22 -20.65
CA SER A 56 -2.42 -3.06 -20.77
C SER A 56 -1.75 -1.88 -20.08
N PRO A 57 -1.98 -0.61 -20.54
CA PRO A 57 -1.50 0.57 -19.86
C PRO A 57 -2.10 0.74 -18.46
N ARG A 58 -3.21 0.07 -18.17
CA ARG A 58 -3.86 0.08 -16.87
C ARG A 58 -3.78 -1.30 -16.23
N LEU A 59 -3.31 -1.35 -14.98
CA LEU A 59 -3.25 -2.58 -14.22
C LEU A 59 -4.65 -2.98 -13.73
N GLN A 60 -4.84 -4.26 -13.49
CA GLN A 60 -6.13 -4.78 -13.00
C GLN A 60 -6.53 -4.09 -11.69
N ARG A 61 -5.58 -3.81 -10.79
CA ARG A 61 -5.89 -3.12 -9.53
C ARG A 61 -6.42 -1.71 -9.75
N GLU A 62 -5.97 -1.01 -10.79
CA GLU A 62 -6.51 0.32 -11.12
C GLU A 62 -7.96 0.22 -11.62
N GLN A 63 -8.25 -0.76 -12.46
CA GLN A 63 -9.62 -1.01 -12.92
C GLN A 63 -10.53 -1.38 -11.75
N ASN A 64 -10.04 -2.19 -10.83
CA ASN A 64 -10.78 -2.55 -9.61
C ASN A 64 -11.10 -1.31 -8.77
N LEU A 65 -10.11 -0.44 -8.54
CA LEU A 65 -10.28 0.78 -7.75
C LEU A 65 -11.24 1.77 -8.38
N GLU A 66 -11.29 1.86 -9.71
CA GLU A 66 -12.27 2.70 -10.40
C GLU A 66 -13.68 2.22 -10.19
N ALA A 67 -13.89 0.91 -10.21
CA ALA A 67 -15.22 0.32 -9.98
C ALA A 67 -15.61 0.36 -8.50
N ASP A 68 -14.64 0.14 -7.60
CA ASP A 68 -14.85 0.17 -6.15
C ASP A 68 -13.59 0.75 -5.48
N PRO A 69 -13.65 1.98 -4.93
CA PRO A 69 -12.46 2.65 -4.39
C PRO A 69 -11.94 2.07 -3.09
N ARG A 70 -12.60 1.09 -2.49
CA ARG A 70 -12.15 0.44 -1.25
C ARG A 70 -10.97 -0.48 -1.53
N ALA A 71 -10.02 -0.47 -0.62
CA ALA A 71 -8.86 -1.36 -0.66
C ALA A 71 -8.39 -1.65 0.76
N THR A 72 -7.55 -2.65 0.90
CA THR A 72 -6.89 -2.99 2.15
C THR A 72 -5.43 -3.28 1.88
N LEU A 73 -4.55 -2.76 2.72
CA LEU A 73 -3.14 -3.15 2.70
C LEU A 73 -2.87 -4.00 3.94
N LEU A 74 -2.27 -5.15 3.73
CA LEU A 74 -1.80 -6.02 4.81
C LEU A 74 -0.28 -6.05 4.80
N VAL A 75 0.31 -5.74 5.95
CA VAL A 75 1.74 -5.87 6.20
C VAL A 75 1.90 -6.86 7.32
N GLU A 76 2.82 -7.80 7.18
CA GLU A 76 3.01 -8.79 8.21
C GLU A 76 4.49 -9.17 8.35
N HIS A 77 4.84 -9.64 9.53
CA HIS A 77 6.13 -10.23 9.81
C HIS A 77 5.92 -11.60 10.42
N TRP A 78 6.64 -12.59 9.92
CA TRP A 78 6.54 -13.95 10.40
C TRP A 78 7.91 -14.60 10.36
N ASP A 79 8.34 -15.17 11.48
CA ASP A 79 9.55 -15.97 11.54
C ASP A 79 9.15 -17.42 11.68
N ARG A 80 9.67 -18.27 10.82
CA ARG A 80 9.34 -19.70 10.76
C ARG A 80 9.67 -20.42 12.07
N ASP A 81 10.76 -20.03 12.70
CA ASP A 81 11.31 -20.75 13.85
C ASP A 81 11.00 -20.06 15.19
N ASP A 82 10.55 -18.83 15.15
CA ASP A 82 10.18 -18.06 16.34
C ASP A 82 8.86 -17.29 16.13
N TRP A 83 7.76 -17.94 16.44
CA TRP A 83 6.43 -17.38 16.27
C TRP A 83 6.10 -16.27 17.26
N SER A 84 6.93 -16.03 18.27
CA SER A 84 6.76 -14.88 19.16
C SER A 84 7.01 -13.55 18.43
N GLN A 85 7.64 -13.60 17.26
CA GLN A 85 7.89 -12.44 16.42
C GLN A 85 6.75 -12.10 15.45
N LEU A 86 5.73 -12.93 15.42
CA LEU A 86 4.58 -12.72 14.53
C LEU A 86 3.84 -11.42 14.88
N TRP A 87 3.62 -10.59 13.87
CA TRP A 87 2.69 -9.47 13.95
C TRP A 87 2.13 -9.19 12.55
N TRP A 88 0.99 -8.54 12.52
CA TRP A 88 0.42 -8.01 11.29
C TRP A 88 -0.28 -6.69 11.56
N VAL A 89 -0.35 -5.86 10.51
CA VAL A 89 -1.07 -4.59 10.50
C VAL A 89 -1.92 -4.55 9.23
N ARG A 90 -3.13 -4.08 9.36
CA ARG A 90 -4.08 -3.94 8.26
C ARG A 90 -4.60 -2.52 8.21
N ALA A 91 -4.46 -1.88 7.05
CA ALA A 91 -4.94 -0.54 6.79
C ALA A 91 -6.14 -0.59 5.85
N GLU A 92 -7.26 0.01 6.27
CA GLU A 92 -8.39 0.26 5.39
C GLU A 92 -8.09 1.48 4.54
N LEU A 93 -8.23 1.35 3.23
CA LEU A 93 -7.83 2.37 2.27
C LEU A 93 -9.00 2.75 1.38
N ARG A 94 -8.94 4.00 0.87
CA ARG A 94 -9.85 4.47 -0.17
C ARG A 94 -9.08 5.24 -1.23
N TRP A 95 -9.20 4.79 -2.48
CA TRP A 95 -8.52 5.43 -3.61
C TRP A 95 -9.09 6.83 -3.86
N GLN A 96 -8.20 7.78 -4.15
CA GLN A 96 -8.55 9.20 -4.31
C GLN A 96 -8.70 9.61 -5.78
N GLY A 97 -8.42 8.71 -6.71
CA GLY A 97 -8.52 9.00 -8.14
C GLY A 97 -7.51 10.04 -8.62
N VAL A 98 -7.78 10.63 -9.77
CA VAL A 98 -6.87 11.58 -10.43
C VAL A 98 -6.86 12.96 -9.75
N ALA A 99 -7.82 13.25 -8.88
CA ALA A 99 -7.90 14.53 -8.17
C ALA A 99 -6.76 14.78 -7.19
N ALA A 100 -5.94 13.76 -6.91
CA ALA A 100 -4.84 13.82 -5.95
C ALA A 100 -3.47 14.04 -6.60
N ALA A 101 -3.39 14.69 -7.76
CA ALA A 101 -2.14 14.82 -8.52
C ALA A 101 -1.00 15.48 -7.74
N GLY A 102 -1.26 16.53 -6.95
CA GLY A 102 -0.23 17.17 -6.14
C GLY A 102 0.32 16.27 -5.06
N ARG A 103 -0.54 15.47 -4.44
CA ARG A 103 -0.13 14.49 -3.43
C ARG A 103 0.61 13.33 -4.06
N ALA A 104 0.23 12.94 -5.27
CA ALA A 104 0.95 11.90 -6.01
C ALA A 104 2.41 12.28 -6.25
N SER A 105 2.69 13.53 -6.60
CA SER A 105 4.06 14.04 -6.77
C SER A 105 4.87 13.98 -5.49
N ALA A 106 4.27 14.35 -4.36
CA ALA A 106 4.94 14.29 -3.06
C ALA A 106 5.24 12.85 -2.65
N LEU A 107 4.30 11.94 -2.87
CA LEU A 107 4.50 10.52 -2.57
C LEU A 107 5.54 9.89 -3.51
N ALA A 108 5.58 10.31 -4.77
CA ALA A 108 6.61 9.87 -5.72
C ALA A 108 8.01 10.25 -5.23
N ALA A 109 8.18 11.47 -4.73
CA ALA A 109 9.44 11.92 -4.15
C ALA A 109 9.81 11.10 -2.91
N GLN A 110 8.84 10.79 -2.06
CA GLN A 110 9.05 9.97 -0.87
C GLN A 110 9.46 8.53 -1.24
N LEU A 111 8.85 7.94 -2.26
CA LEU A 111 9.25 6.62 -2.79
C LEU A 111 10.69 6.65 -3.29
N ALA A 112 11.08 7.71 -4.01
CA ALA A 112 12.44 7.87 -4.52
C ALA A 112 13.46 7.96 -3.38
N ASP A 113 13.10 8.59 -2.27
CA ASP A 113 13.97 8.71 -1.09
C ASP A 113 14.14 7.38 -0.35
N HIS A 114 13.10 6.56 -0.30
CA HIS A 114 13.11 5.31 0.45
C HIS A 114 13.71 4.13 -0.32
N PHE A 115 13.57 4.12 -1.66
CA PHE A 115 14.02 2.99 -2.48
C PHE A 115 15.07 3.42 -3.48
N LEU A 116 16.24 2.80 -3.43
CA LEU A 116 17.30 3.06 -4.38
C LEU A 116 16.86 2.83 -5.83
N GLN A 117 16.05 1.79 -6.08
CA GLN A 117 15.51 1.50 -7.40
C GLN A 117 14.53 2.56 -7.91
N TYR A 118 14.00 3.42 -7.02
CA TYR A 118 13.03 4.45 -7.38
C TYR A 118 13.61 5.86 -7.45
N ARG A 119 14.93 6.04 -7.26
CA ARG A 119 15.53 7.38 -7.20
C ARG A 119 15.30 8.22 -8.46
N ASP A 120 15.16 7.58 -9.63
CA ASP A 120 14.84 8.25 -10.90
C ASP A 120 13.34 8.24 -11.21
N GLN A 121 12.53 7.84 -10.25
CA GLN A 121 11.07 7.74 -10.36
C GLN A 121 10.62 6.94 -11.60
N PRO A 122 11.05 5.65 -11.76
CA PRO A 122 10.76 4.83 -12.93
C PRO A 122 9.35 4.23 -12.87
N PHE A 123 8.35 5.05 -12.61
CA PHE A 123 6.96 4.63 -12.56
C PHE A 123 6.10 5.61 -13.35
N ASP A 124 5.04 5.06 -13.99
CA ASP A 124 4.13 5.86 -14.80
C ASP A 124 3.31 6.81 -13.95
N ARG A 125 2.93 6.39 -12.76
CA ARG A 125 2.11 7.15 -11.82
C ARG A 125 2.17 6.54 -10.42
N VAL A 126 1.64 7.27 -9.46
CA VAL A 126 1.49 6.80 -8.09
C VAL A 126 0.01 6.80 -7.74
N LEU A 127 -0.48 5.65 -7.29
CA LEU A 127 -1.84 5.54 -6.77
C LEU A 127 -1.88 6.17 -5.37
N VAL A 128 -2.79 7.09 -5.17
CA VAL A 128 -2.97 7.79 -3.88
C VAL A 128 -4.19 7.22 -3.18
N LEU A 129 -3.97 6.64 -2.01
CA LEU A 129 -5.03 6.04 -1.20
C LEU A 129 -5.06 6.71 0.17
N ARG A 130 -6.25 7.11 0.60
CA ARG A 130 -6.42 7.66 1.95
C ARG A 130 -6.49 6.52 2.95
N VAL A 131 -5.68 6.62 4.00
CA VAL A 131 -5.68 5.64 5.09
C VAL A 131 -6.79 6.00 6.06
N GLY A 132 -7.69 5.07 6.30
CA GLY A 132 -8.72 5.17 7.30
C GLY A 132 -8.31 4.47 8.58
N ARG A 133 -9.00 3.37 8.91
CA ARG A 133 -8.72 2.60 10.12
C ARG A 133 -7.48 1.74 9.95
N VAL A 134 -6.61 1.75 10.96
CA VAL A 134 -5.43 0.88 11.03
C VAL A 134 -5.57 0.01 12.27
N THR A 135 -5.51 -1.29 12.08
CA THR A 135 -5.57 -2.28 13.15
C THR A 135 -4.40 -3.23 13.06
N GLY A 136 -4.05 -3.87 14.15
CA GLY A 136 -2.96 -4.82 14.15
C GLY A 136 -3.00 -5.76 15.34
N TRP A 137 -2.14 -6.77 15.24
CA TRP A 137 -1.97 -7.79 16.28
C TRP A 137 -0.51 -8.22 16.34
N ALA A 138 -0.03 -8.53 17.52
CA ALA A 138 1.31 -9.04 17.74
C ALA A 138 1.30 -10.15 18.77
N ALA A 139 2.15 -11.16 18.56
CA ALA A 139 2.29 -12.30 19.47
C ALA A 139 2.95 -11.91 20.80
N SER A 140 3.75 -10.87 20.77
CA SER A 140 4.44 -10.39 21.98
C SER A 140 4.74 -8.90 21.96
#